data_0c85edf3ec634a457d7f26ffd53b3fd9
#
_entry.id   0c85edf3ec634a457d7f26ffd53b3fd9
#
_cell.length_a   1.000
_cell.length_b   1.000
_cell.length_c   1.000
_cell.angle_alpha   90.00
_cell.angle_beta   90.00
_cell.angle_gamma   90.00
#
_symmetry.space_group_name_H-M   'P 1'
#
loop_
_entity.id
_entity.type
_entity.pdbx_description
1 polymer ?
#
loop_
_entity_poly.entity_id
_entity_poly.type
_entity_poly.pdbx_seq_one_letter_code
_entity_poly.pdbx_strand_id
1 'polypeptide(L)'
;MKRPLEPGLLRLFRYFSLIGLVYFSARWVYDDVSVTPTAVIAFQSVYYVIVHGLLFLTLSFPWLENKLKDKYFPLILIVYTLAMVGSSWLYLLEPNRGITHFISQTYSLVPILIVPVVFIAWQYDFRAVIAYTVVTNLSDFIITFLIVRHFSFENLPLFTLPVVRAFAFALVGLVVNQLNEKQREQKHKLVLA
;
A
#
# COMPACT_ATOMS: atom_id res chain seq x y z
N MET A 1 -19.12 -13.23 9.82
CA MET A 1 -19.36 -14.09 8.63
C MET A 1 -18.18 -13.91 7.68
N LYS A 2 -17.51 -15.01 7.28
CA LYS A 2 -16.45 -14.94 6.25
C LYS A 2 -17.12 -14.72 4.90
N ARG A 3 -16.82 -13.62 4.25
CA ARG A 3 -17.35 -13.29 2.92
C ARG A 3 -16.45 -13.92 1.86
N PRO A 4 -16.99 -14.60 0.85
CA PRO A 4 -16.18 -15.07 -0.28
C PRO A 4 -15.57 -13.87 -0.98
N LEU A 5 -14.36 -14.03 -1.48
CA LEU A 5 -13.67 -12.97 -2.22
C LEU A 5 -14.44 -12.66 -3.51
N GLU A 6 -14.78 -11.39 -3.70
CA GLU A 6 -15.45 -10.96 -4.93
C GLU A 6 -14.50 -11.10 -6.14
N PRO A 7 -14.83 -11.91 -7.16
CA PRO A 7 -13.93 -12.13 -8.31
C PRO A 7 -13.58 -10.85 -9.06
N GLY A 8 -14.49 -9.87 -9.05
CA GLY A 8 -14.27 -8.54 -9.65
C GLY A 8 -13.16 -7.76 -8.96
N LEU A 9 -13.00 -7.93 -7.64
CA LEU A 9 -12.01 -7.19 -6.85
C LEU A 9 -10.57 -7.64 -7.18
N LEU A 10 -10.36 -8.95 -7.30
CA LEU A 10 -9.08 -9.51 -7.75
C LEU A 10 -8.70 -9.03 -9.14
N ARG A 11 -9.69 -8.97 -10.05
CA ARG A 11 -9.47 -8.46 -11.40
C ARG A 11 -9.08 -6.98 -11.39
N LEU A 12 -9.77 -6.15 -10.59
CA LEU A 12 -9.44 -4.73 -10.44
C LEU A 12 -8.04 -4.54 -9.87
N PHE A 13 -7.66 -5.34 -8.87
CA PHE A 13 -6.33 -5.23 -8.28
C PHE A 13 -5.23 -5.71 -9.23
N ARG A 14 -5.52 -6.69 -10.08
CA ARG A 14 -4.64 -7.11 -11.17
C ARG A 14 -4.44 -5.99 -12.20
N TYR A 15 -5.51 -5.29 -12.60
CA TYR A 15 -5.38 -4.12 -13.48
C TYR A 15 -4.59 -2.99 -12.81
N PHE A 16 -4.84 -2.72 -11.55
CA PHE A 16 -4.06 -1.74 -10.79
C PHE A 16 -2.56 -2.08 -10.80
N SER A 17 -2.20 -3.34 -10.56
CA SER A 17 -0.79 -3.75 -10.57
C SER A 17 -0.16 -3.65 -11.97
N LEU A 18 -0.91 -3.93 -13.03
CA LEU A 18 -0.46 -3.79 -14.41
C LEU A 18 -0.25 -2.31 -14.79
N ILE A 19 -1.21 -1.44 -14.44
CA ILE A 19 -1.10 0.00 -14.67
C ILE A 19 0.11 0.56 -13.90
N GLY A 20 0.30 0.15 -12.65
CA GLY A 20 1.46 0.53 -11.85
C GLY A 20 2.77 0.06 -12.49
N LEU A 21 2.82 -1.18 -12.98
CA LEU A 21 3.99 -1.72 -13.68
C LEU A 21 4.33 -0.87 -14.91
N VAL A 22 3.36 -0.56 -15.76
CA VAL A 22 3.56 0.27 -16.96
C VAL A 22 4.02 1.67 -16.58
N TYR A 23 3.35 2.30 -15.61
CA TYR A 23 3.68 3.65 -15.16
C TYR A 23 5.12 3.75 -14.62
N PHE A 24 5.51 2.85 -13.71
CA PHE A 24 6.84 2.87 -13.12
C PHE A 24 7.93 2.45 -14.10
N SER A 25 7.63 1.58 -15.06
CA SER A 25 8.56 1.26 -16.16
C SER A 25 8.79 2.47 -17.07
N ALA A 26 7.73 3.18 -17.44
CA ALA A 26 7.85 4.41 -18.24
C ALA A 26 8.62 5.49 -17.49
N ARG A 27 8.35 5.65 -16.19
CA ARG A 27 9.08 6.58 -15.32
C ARG A 27 10.56 6.22 -15.20
N TRP A 28 10.88 4.93 -15.03
CA TRP A 28 12.27 4.48 -14.98
C TRP A 28 13.02 4.83 -16.27
N VAL A 29 12.44 4.56 -17.44
CA VAL A 29 13.04 4.94 -18.74
C VAL A 29 13.22 6.46 -18.85
N TYR A 30 12.23 7.23 -18.39
CA TYR A 30 12.32 8.70 -18.39
C TYR A 30 13.43 9.21 -17.46
N ASP A 31 13.53 8.69 -16.24
CA ASP A 31 14.55 9.08 -15.26
C ASP A 31 15.97 8.72 -15.77
N ASP A 32 16.12 7.57 -16.45
CA ASP A 32 17.41 7.13 -17.03
C ASP A 32 17.87 8.01 -18.19
N VAL A 33 16.95 8.51 -19.01
CA VAL A 33 17.25 9.33 -20.20
C VAL A 33 17.40 10.83 -19.86
N SER A 34 16.63 11.34 -18.90
CA SER A 34 16.46 12.78 -18.69
C SER A 34 17.32 13.37 -17.58
N VAL A 35 17.77 12.56 -16.65
CA VAL A 35 18.53 13.00 -15.47
C VAL A 35 19.72 12.06 -15.33
N THR A 36 20.93 12.58 -15.06
CA THR A 36 22.02 11.74 -14.56
C THR A 36 21.58 11.17 -13.21
N PRO A 37 21.05 9.94 -13.17
CA PRO A 37 20.41 9.44 -11.96
C PRO A 37 21.49 9.23 -10.91
N THR A 38 21.28 9.80 -9.72
CA THR A 38 22.01 9.25 -8.57
C THR A 38 21.62 7.78 -8.43
N ALA A 39 22.56 6.93 -8.05
CA ALA A 39 22.35 5.48 -7.95
C ALA A 39 21.06 5.09 -7.19
N VAL A 40 20.62 5.92 -6.25
CA VAL A 40 19.40 5.69 -5.45
C VAL A 40 18.10 5.98 -6.20
N ILE A 41 18.08 7.02 -7.06
CA ILE A 41 16.89 7.32 -7.88
C ILE A 41 16.67 6.17 -8.89
N ALA A 42 17.76 5.72 -9.55
CA ALA A 42 17.70 4.59 -10.46
C ALA A 42 17.26 3.31 -9.74
N PHE A 43 17.80 3.03 -8.56
CA PHE A 43 17.41 1.88 -7.75
C PHE A 43 15.93 1.94 -7.33
N GLN A 44 15.43 3.10 -6.94
CA GLN A 44 14.04 3.26 -6.51
C GLN A 44 13.05 3.04 -7.66
N SER A 45 13.34 3.56 -8.85
CA SER A 45 12.49 3.35 -10.02
C SER A 45 12.41 1.86 -10.39
N VAL A 46 13.55 1.16 -10.39
CA VAL A 46 13.62 -0.30 -10.58
C VAL A 46 12.87 -1.05 -9.47
N TYR A 47 13.01 -0.61 -8.22
CA TYR A 47 12.31 -1.21 -7.08
C TYR A 47 10.79 -1.21 -7.26
N TYR A 48 10.20 -0.09 -7.69
CA TYR A 48 8.76 -0.02 -7.94
C TYR A 48 8.32 -0.91 -9.10
N VAL A 49 9.12 -1.02 -10.15
CA VAL A 49 8.86 -1.96 -11.26
C VAL A 49 8.84 -3.39 -10.74
N ILE A 50 9.81 -3.77 -9.91
CA ILE A 50 9.89 -5.11 -9.31
C ILE A 50 8.67 -5.37 -8.41
N VAL A 51 8.31 -4.44 -7.52
CA VAL A 51 7.17 -4.59 -6.61
C VAL A 51 5.86 -4.80 -7.39
N HIS A 52 5.60 -3.98 -8.42
CA HIS A 52 4.38 -4.12 -9.22
C HIS A 52 4.41 -5.36 -10.11
N GLY A 53 5.58 -5.74 -10.64
CA GLY A 53 5.76 -6.97 -11.39
C GLY A 53 5.50 -8.22 -10.54
N LEU A 54 6.07 -8.28 -9.34
CA LEU A 54 5.82 -9.37 -8.38
C LEU A 54 4.36 -9.41 -7.93
N LEU A 55 3.76 -8.25 -7.68
CA LEU A 55 2.34 -8.17 -7.36
C LEU A 55 1.48 -8.71 -8.50
N PHE A 56 1.74 -8.30 -9.74
CA PHE A 56 1.02 -8.80 -10.91
C PHE A 56 1.17 -10.31 -11.07
N LEU A 57 2.39 -10.83 -10.92
CA LEU A 57 2.66 -12.26 -10.99
C LEU A 57 1.90 -13.01 -9.88
N THR A 58 2.00 -12.57 -8.61
CA THR A 58 1.30 -13.24 -7.51
C THR A 58 -0.21 -13.26 -7.70
N LEU A 59 -0.80 -12.18 -8.23
CA LEU A 59 -2.23 -12.09 -8.53
C LEU A 59 -2.64 -12.93 -9.76
N SER A 60 -1.68 -13.32 -10.61
CA SER A 60 -1.93 -14.12 -11.82
C SER A 60 -1.81 -15.62 -11.58
N PHE A 61 -1.20 -16.04 -10.47
CA PHE A 61 -0.99 -17.45 -10.15
C PHE A 61 -2.10 -18.01 -9.23
N PRO A 62 -3.04 -18.81 -9.74
CA PRO A 62 -4.14 -19.37 -8.94
C PRO A 62 -3.68 -20.35 -7.85
N TRP A 63 -2.46 -20.89 -7.98
CA TRP A 63 -1.88 -21.80 -6.99
C TRP A 63 -1.76 -21.14 -5.61
N LEU A 64 -1.32 -19.88 -5.55
CA LEU A 64 -1.15 -19.15 -4.29
C LEU A 64 -2.50 -18.83 -3.64
N GLU A 65 -3.49 -18.46 -4.47
CA GLU A 65 -4.88 -18.25 -4.03
C GLU A 65 -5.46 -19.53 -3.41
N ASN A 66 -5.30 -20.69 -4.08
CA ASN A 66 -5.76 -21.98 -3.62
C ASN A 66 -5.09 -22.41 -2.29
N LYS A 67 -3.80 -22.10 -2.10
CA LYS A 67 -3.03 -22.44 -0.90
C LYS A 67 -3.41 -21.57 0.30
N LEU A 68 -3.57 -20.27 0.10
CA LEU A 68 -3.80 -19.30 1.17
C LEU A 68 -5.30 -19.05 1.44
N LYS A 69 -6.19 -19.41 0.50
CA LYS A 69 -7.65 -19.26 0.61
C LYS A 69 -8.06 -17.86 1.12
N ASP A 70 -8.82 -17.80 2.21
CA ASP A 70 -9.34 -16.55 2.79
C ASP A 70 -8.26 -15.56 3.22
N LYS A 71 -7.03 -16.03 3.46
CA LYS A 71 -5.90 -15.19 3.89
C LYS A 71 -5.12 -14.59 2.72
N TYR A 72 -5.37 -15.08 1.50
CA TYR A 72 -4.63 -14.68 0.31
C TYR A 72 -4.69 -13.17 0.07
N PHE A 73 -5.89 -12.62 -0.04
CA PHE A 73 -6.10 -11.24 -0.41
C PHE A 73 -5.58 -10.24 0.64
N PRO A 74 -5.93 -10.36 1.94
CA PRO A 74 -5.39 -9.44 2.95
C PRO A 74 -3.88 -9.55 3.10
N LEU A 75 -3.30 -10.75 2.97
CA LEU A 75 -1.85 -10.93 3.05
C LEU A 75 -1.13 -10.21 1.92
N ILE A 76 -1.60 -10.35 0.68
CA ILE A 76 -1.01 -9.65 -0.47
C ILE A 76 -1.09 -8.13 -0.29
N LEU A 77 -2.22 -7.61 0.20
CA LEU A 77 -2.38 -6.18 0.42
C LEU A 77 -1.41 -5.66 1.50
N ILE A 78 -1.21 -6.42 2.59
CA ILE A 78 -0.24 -6.08 3.64
C ILE A 78 1.19 -6.09 3.06
N VAL A 79 1.57 -7.18 2.38
CA VAL A 79 2.92 -7.31 1.79
C VAL A 79 3.18 -6.21 0.76
N TYR A 80 2.21 -5.92 -0.10
CA TYR A 80 2.31 -4.83 -1.07
C TYR A 80 2.50 -3.47 -0.38
N THR A 81 1.70 -3.17 0.65
CA THR A 81 1.81 -1.90 1.39
C THR A 81 3.17 -1.77 2.06
N LEU A 82 3.65 -2.82 2.72
CA LEU A 82 4.97 -2.81 3.36
C LEU A 82 6.10 -2.70 2.35
N ALA A 83 5.97 -3.35 1.19
CA ALA A 83 6.95 -3.21 0.10
C ALA A 83 6.96 -1.77 -0.44
N MET A 84 5.80 -1.14 -0.66
CA MET A 84 5.75 0.25 -1.12
C MET A 84 6.35 1.22 -0.10
N VAL A 85 6.04 1.05 1.18
CA VAL A 85 6.62 1.85 2.28
C VAL A 85 8.12 1.59 2.41
N GLY A 86 8.56 0.35 2.17
CA GLY A 86 9.97 -0.06 2.23
C GLY A 86 10.89 0.76 1.33
N SER A 87 10.38 1.29 0.23
CA SER A 87 11.14 2.21 -0.62
C SER A 87 11.58 3.49 0.11
N SER A 88 10.80 3.94 1.08
CA SER A 88 11.12 5.13 1.89
C SER A 88 12.25 4.85 2.87
N TRP A 89 12.38 3.62 3.40
CA TRP A 89 13.45 3.26 4.33
C TRP A 89 14.84 3.30 3.69
N LEU A 90 14.91 3.11 2.37
CA LEU A 90 16.17 3.21 1.63
C LEU A 90 16.80 4.60 1.74
N TYR A 91 15.98 5.66 1.84
CA TYR A 91 16.49 7.02 2.06
C TYR A 91 17.08 7.22 3.44
N LEU A 92 16.59 6.50 4.46
CA LEU A 92 17.14 6.57 5.81
C LEU A 92 18.53 5.92 5.92
N LEU A 93 18.89 5.06 4.96
CA LEU A 93 20.21 4.41 4.90
C LEU A 93 21.25 5.28 4.17
N GLU A 94 20.83 6.39 3.55
CA GLU A 94 21.72 7.28 2.82
C GLU A 94 22.22 8.45 3.70
N PRO A 95 23.52 8.57 3.98
CA PRO A 95 24.05 9.55 4.95
C PRO A 95 23.81 11.02 4.57
N ASN A 96 23.58 11.33 3.28
CA ASN A 96 23.54 12.69 2.74
C ASN A 96 22.13 13.17 2.34
N ARG A 97 21.09 12.35 2.53
CA ARG A 97 19.72 12.74 2.21
C ARG A 97 18.94 13.03 3.48
N GLY A 98 18.66 14.33 3.67
CA GLY A 98 17.96 14.79 4.85
C GLY A 98 16.56 14.18 5.03
N ILE A 99 16.05 14.26 6.23
CA ILE A 99 14.69 13.89 6.66
C ILE A 99 13.62 14.42 5.70
N THR A 100 13.84 15.58 5.10
CA THR A 100 12.94 16.22 4.14
C THR A 100 12.66 15.33 2.91
N HIS A 101 13.66 14.64 2.37
CA HIS A 101 13.47 13.73 1.24
C HIS A 101 12.65 12.51 1.61
N PHE A 102 12.92 11.91 2.78
CA PHE A 102 12.12 10.81 3.30
C PHE A 102 10.65 11.22 3.47
N ILE A 103 10.41 12.38 4.09
CA ILE A 103 9.06 12.92 4.31
C ILE A 103 8.34 13.13 2.98
N SER A 104 8.97 13.85 2.03
CA SER A 104 8.39 14.10 0.70
C SER A 104 8.04 12.80 -0.02
N GLN A 105 8.93 11.83 0.02
CA GLN A 105 8.71 10.52 -0.61
C GLN A 105 7.57 9.76 0.03
N THR A 106 7.50 9.74 1.36
CA THR A 106 6.42 9.06 2.09
C THR A 106 5.06 9.68 1.75
N TYR A 107 4.95 11.01 1.67
CA TYR A 107 3.71 11.66 1.25
C TYR A 107 3.33 11.35 -0.21
N SER A 108 4.30 11.25 -1.11
CA SER A 108 4.02 10.90 -2.52
C SER A 108 3.45 9.50 -2.69
N LEU A 109 3.66 8.60 -1.73
CA LEU A 109 3.10 7.25 -1.74
C LEU A 109 1.67 7.16 -1.22
N VAL A 110 1.18 8.15 -0.47
CA VAL A 110 -0.14 8.11 0.16
C VAL A 110 -1.26 7.78 -0.83
N PRO A 111 -1.36 8.39 -2.02
CA PRO A 111 -2.41 8.06 -3.00
C PRO A 111 -2.38 6.59 -3.42
N ILE A 112 -1.20 6.02 -3.60
CA ILE A 112 -1.02 4.61 -3.98
C ILE A 112 -1.41 3.68 -2.83
N LEU A 113 -1.06 4.06 -1.59
CA LEU A 113 -1.35 3.29 -0.39
C LEU A 113 -2.83 3.33 0.02
N ILE A 114 -3.61 4.31 -0.45
CA ILE A 114 -5.06 4.33 -0.26
C ILE A 114 -5.74 3.17 -1.00
N VAL A 115 -5.23 2.75 -2.15
CA VAL A 115 -5.83 1.69 -2.96
C VAL A 115 -6.01 0.37 -2.19
N PRO A 116 -4.98 -0.19 -1.52
CA PRO A 116 -5.15 -1.35 -0.64
C PRO A 116 -6.19 -1.17 0.45
N VAL A 117 -6.27 0.02 1.06
CA VAL A 117 -7.26 0.34 2.11
C VAL A 117 -8.68 0.26 1.55
N VAL A 118 -8.90 0.85 0.37
CA VAL A 118 -10.21 0.78 -0.32
C VAL A 118 -10.61 -0.67 -0.58
N PHE A 119 -9.67 -1.52 -1.04
CA PHE A 119 -9.94 -2.93 -1.28
C PHE A 119 -10.29 -3.70 0.00
N ILE A 120 -9.56 -3.45 1.11
CA ILE A 120 -9.89 -4.05 2.40
C ILE A 120 -11.27 -3.59 2.89
N ALA A 121 -11.55 -2.29 2.82
CA ALA A 121 -12.82 -1.72 3.27
C ALA A 121 -14.02 -2.21 2.43
N TRP A 122 -13.80 -2.45 1.15
CA TRP A 122 -14.82 -2.99 0.25
C TRP A 122 -15.14 -4.46 0.53
N GLN A 123 -14.10 -5.27 0.69
CA GLN A 123 -14.24 -6.72 0.84
C GLN A 123 -14.64 -7.14 2.24
N TYR A 124 -14.11 -6.46 3.26
CA TYR A 124 -14.24 -6.84 4.67
C TYR A 124 -15.03 -5.78 5.46
N ASP A 125 -15.11 -5.98 6.76
CA ASP A 125 -15.71 -5.02 7.68
C ASP A 125 -14.68 -3.96 8.16
N PHE A 126 -15.17 -2.94 8.88
CA PHE A 126 -14.31 -1.88 9.40
C PHE A 126 -13.25 -2.39 10.40
N ARG A 127 -13.51 -3.51 11.09
CA ARG A 127 -12.50 -4.13 11.98
C ARG A 127 -11.29 -4.62 11.20
N ALA A 128 -11.51 -5.17 10.00
CA ALA A 128 -10.41 -5.59 9.13
C ALA A 128 -9.59 -4.38 8.63
N VAL A 129 -10.23 -3.24 8.36
CA VAL A 129 -9.54 -1.97 8.03
C VAL A 129 -8.64 -1.54 9.19
N ILE A 130 -9.17 -1.53 10.41
CA ILE A 130 -8.37 -1.18 11.60
C ILE A 130 -7.21 -2.15 11.79
N ALA A 131 -7.46 -3.46 11.72
CA ALA A 131 -6.39 -4.46 11.85
C ALA A 131 -5.29 -4.28 10.79
N TYR A 132 -5.67 -4.07 9.53
CA TYR A 132 -4.75 -3.78 8.43
C TYR A 132 -3.95 -2.50 8.69
N THR A 133 -4.62 -1.42 9.10
CA THR A 133 -4.01 -0.12 9.42
C THR A 133 -2.99 -0.25 10.55
N VAL A 134 -3.35 -0.96 11.62
CA VAL A 134 -2.45 -1.20 12.76
C VAL A 134 -1.23 -2.02 12.31
N VAL A 135 -1.43 -3.14 11.63
CA VAL A 135 -0.32 -4.01 11.19
C VAL A 135 0.65 -3.25 10.30
N THR A 136 0.15 -2.54 9.29
CA THR A 136 1.02 -1.86 8.31
C THR A 136 1.76 -0.66 8.92
N ASN A 137 1.09 0.16 9.72
CA ASN A 137 1.71 1.35 10.29
C ASN A 137 2.58 1.05 11.51
N LEU A 138 2.21 0.05 12.32
CA LEU A 138 3.05 -0.40 13.43
C LEU A 138 4.34 -1.05 12.90
N SER A 139 4.27 -1.85 11.85
CA SER A 139 5.45 -2.42 11.19
C SER A 139 6.38 -1.33 10.68
N ASP A 140 5.83 -0.31 10.00
CA ASP A 140 6.60 0.83 9.52
C ASP A 140 7.26 1.60 10.68
N PHE A 141 6.50 1.87 11.74
CA PHE A 141 7.01 2.53 12.94
C PHE A 141 8.18 1.76 13.57
N ILE A 142 8.01 0.44 13.73
CA ILE A 142 9.06 -0.43 14.32
C ILE A 142 10.31 -0.42 13.44
N ILE A 143 10.16 -0.58 12.12
CA ILE A 143 11.30 -0.62 11.21
C ILE A 143 12.01 0.74 11.17
N THR A 144 11.27 1.84 11.11
CA THR A 144 11.84 3.19 11.20
C THR A 144 12.63 3.37 12.51
N PHE A 145 12.08 2.90 13.65
CA PHE A 145 12.76 2.95 14.93
C PHE A 145 14.06 2.13 14.95
N LEU A 146 14.05 0.92 14.37
CA LEU A 146 15.23 0.07 14.27
C LEU A 146 16.34 0.67 13.42
N ILE A 147 15.99 1.43 12.37
CA ILE A 147 16.95 2.10 11.48
C ILE A 147 17.52 3.33 12.17
N VAL A 148 16.67 4.18 12.72
CA VAL A 148 17.05 5.47 13.31
C VAL A 148 17.69 5.30 14.69
N ARG A 149 17.28 4.27 15.45
CA ARG A 149 17.82 3.84 16.76
C ARG A 149 17.71 4.85 17.91
N HIS A 150 17.26 6.06 17.67
CA HIS A 150 17.11 7.07 18.73
C HIS A 150 15.96 8.04 18.43
N PHE A 151 15.34 8.54 19.48
CA PHE A 151 14.38 9.62 19.40
C PHE A 151 15.09 10.96 19.61
N SER A 152 14.93 11.88 18.65
CA SER A 152 15.35 13.27 18.78
C SER A 152 14.25 14.18 18.19
N PHE A 153 14.29 15.47 18.52
CA PHE A 153 13.38 16.45 17.93
C PHE A 153 13.50 16.50 16.40
N GLU A 154 14.70 16.29 15.86
CA GLU A 154 14.97 16.27 14.43
C GLU A 154 14.32 15.07 13.74
N ASN A 155 14.25 13.93 14.42
CA ASN A 155 13.70 12.67 13.90
C ASN A 155 12.20 12.51 14.20
N LEU A 156 11.59 13.38 14.99
CA LEU A 156 10.17 13.31 15.35
C LEU A 156 9.24 13.21 14.13
N PRO A 157 9.46 13.94 13.02
CA PRO A 157 8.62 13.82 11.83
C PRO A 157 8.58 12.40 11.26
N LEU A 158 9.67 11.62 11.35
CA LEU A 158 9.72 10.23 10.87
C LEU A 158 8.72 9.33 11.59
N PHE A 159 8.49 9.58 12.87
CA PHE A 159 7.59 8.79 13.71
C PHE A 159 6.14 9.28 13.68
N THR A 160 5.92 10.54 13.29
CA THR A 160 4.55 11.07 13.12
C THR A 160 3.90 10.62 11.81
N LEU A 161 4.68 10.36 10.77
CA LEU A 161 4.17 9.93 9.46
C LEU A 161 3.32 8.66 9.49
N PRO A 162 3.74 7.55 10.13
CA PRO A 162 2.90 6.38 10.27
C PRO A 162 1.58 6.65 11.00
N VAL A 163 1.58 7.57 11.97
CA VAL A 163 0.38 7.96 12.72
C VAL A 163 -0.60 8.74 11.82
N VAL A 164 -0.11 9.75 11.09
CA VAL A 164 -0.92 10.52 10.14
C VAL A 164 -1.51 9.62 9.05
N ARG A 165 -0.70 8.70 8.52
CA ARG A 165 -1.15 7.71 7.53
C ARG A 165 -2.19 6.77 8.12
N ALA A 166 -2.02 6.30 9.36
CA ALA A 166 -2.98 5.45 10.04
C ALA A 166 -4.34 6.16 10.17
N PHE A 167 -4.34 7.44 10.52
CA PHE A 167 -5.55 8.24 10.58
C PHE A 167 -6.22 8.37 9.20
N ALA A 168 -5.47 8.67 8.16
CA ALA A 168 -5.98 8.75 6.79
C ALA A 168 -6.58 7.41 6.33
N PHE A 169 -5.92 6.29 6.62
CA PHE A 169 -6.41 4.95 6.31
C PHE A 169 -7.71 4.63 7.03
N ALA A 170 -7.81 4.96 8.33
CA ALA A 170 -9.02 4.76 9.11
C ALA A 170 -10.20 5.58 8.56
N LEU A 171 -9.98 6.85 8.20
CA LEU A 171 -11.00 7.71 7.61
C LEU A 171 -11.48 7.19 6.25
N VAL A 172 -10.58 6.91 5.34
CA VAL A 172 -10.92 6.36 4.01
C VAL A 172 -11.65 5.03 4.16
N GLY A 173 -11.14 4.15 5.00
CA GLY A 173 -11.75 2.87 5.26
C GLY A 173 -13.15 2.97 5.84
N LEU A 174 -13.38 3.90 6.77
CA LEU A 174 -14.70 4.18 7.34
C LEU A 174 -15.69 4.63 6.26
N VAL A 175 -15.31 5.62 5.44
CA VAL A 175 -16.17 6.15 4.38
C VAL A 175 -16.51 5.06 3.37
N VAL A 176 -15.52 4.29 2.90
CA VAL A 176 -15.74 3.21 1.92
C VAL A 176 -16.63 2.12 2.50
N ASN A 177 -16.40 1.73 3.77
CA ASN A 177 -17.23 0.72 4.41
C ASN A 177 -18.70 1.17 4.55
N GLN A 178 -18.94 2.40 4.97
CA GLN A 178 -20.29 2.96 5.06
C GLN A 178 -21.00 3.02 3.70
N LEU A 179 -20.27 3.43 2.64
CA LEU A 179 -20.83 3.45 1.29
C LEU A 179 -21.21 2.04 0.82
N ASN A 180 -20.35 1.07 1.08
CA ASN A 180 -20.59 -0.33 0.71
C ASN A 180 -21.80 -0.92 1.46
N GLU A 181 -21.96 -0.61 2.75
CA GLU A 181 -23.13 -1.03 3.53
C GLU A 181 -24.43 -0.45 2.97
N LYS A 182 -24.46 0.85 2.68
CA LYS A 182 -25.64 1.50 2.05
C LYS A 182 -25.99 0.88 0.70
N GLN A 183 -25.00 0.61 -0.15
CA GLN A 183 -25.25 -0.05 -1.44
C GLN A 183 -25.85 -1.45 -1.27
N ARG A 184 -25.39 -2.21 -0.28
CA ARG A 184 -25.95 -3.54 0.02
C ARG A 184 -27.39 -3.49 0.51
N GLU A 185 -27.72 -2.53 1.38
CA GLU A 185 -29.08 -2.31 1.84
C GLU A 185 -30.03 -1.96 0.68
N GLN A 186 -29.58 -1.08 -0.23
CA GLN A 186 -30.34 -0.73 -1.42
C GLN A 186 -30.59 -1.92 -2.35
N LYS A 187 -29.54 -2.72 -2.61
CA LYS A 187 -29.68 -3.96 -3.40
C LYS A 187 -30.66 -4.94 -2.75
N HIS A 188 -30.59 -5.09 -1.45
CA HIS A 188 -31.50 -5.98 -0.73
C HIS A 188 -32.95 -5.53 -0.84
N LYS A 189 -33.23 -4.23 -0.72
CA LYS A 189 -34.57 -3.66 -0.90
C LYS A 189 -35.12 -3.86 -2.32
N LEU A 190 -34.25 -3.74 -3.35
CA LEU A 190 -34.65 -3.95 -4.76
C LEU A 190 -34.96 -5.41 -5.10
N VAL A 191 -34.39 -6.36 -4.38
CA VAL A 191 -34.67 -7.81 -4.59
C VAL A 191 -35.96 -8.23 -3.92
N LEU A 192 -36.40 -7.49 -2.89
CA LEU A 192 -37.63 -7.78 -2.13
C LEU A 192 -38.88 -7.07 -2.67
N ALA A 193 -38.71 -6.11 -3.58
CA ALA A 193 -39.79 -5.42 -4.30
C ALA A 193 -40.12 -6.09 -5.62
#